data_542ffdd091f799c3a4c010a4368b08b2
#
_entry.id   542ffdd091f799c3a4c010a4368b08b2
#
_cell.length_a   1.000
_cell.length_b   1.000
_cell.length_c   1.000
_cell.angle_alpha   90.00
_cell.angle_beta   90.00
_cell.angle_gamma   90.00
#
_symmetry.space_group_name_H-M   'P 1'
#
loop_
_entity.id
_entity.type
_entity.pdbx_description
1 polymer ?
#
loop_
_entity_poly.entity_id
_entity_poly.type
_entity_poly.pdbx_seq_one_letter_code
_entity_poly.pdbx_strand_id
1 'polypeptide(L)'
;MAVLIIAIWLGSGYGLFYGFWGEKVASAFIPVLPLRALIGLLIYLLIIKHFREMSQQLDTENEISVETPAVIEEAKPQKSAEPELLERIAVKSGTKIHVVLIPDIIYMQADGDYVQIFTSQGKYLKEQTMKYFEEHLPENQFVRVHRSVIVNVEMISRIELYEKQNQLLTLKTGQQIKTSLAGYKALRGVLNL
;
A
#
# COMPACT_ATOMS: atom_id res chain seq x y z
N MET A 1 -21.47 -0.44 -9.60
CA MET A 1 -21.39 -0.87 -8.19
C MET A 1 -22.32 -0.09 -7.27
N ALA A 2 -22.28 1.26 -7.23
CA ALA A 2 -23.12 2.07 -6.35
C ALA A 2 -24.64 1.82 -6.49
N VAL A 3 -25.15 1.71 -7.71
CA VAL A 3 -26.58 1.47 -7.98
C VAL A 3 -27.06 0.13 -7.39
N LEU A 4 -26.22 -0.91 -7.45
CA LEU A 4 -26.48 -2.23 -6.87
C LEU A 4 -26.56 -2.17 -5.33
N ILE A 5 -25.68 -1.44 -4.70
CA ILE A 5 -25.65 -1.28 -3.22
C ILE A 5 -26.89 -0.52 -2.75
N ILE A 6 -27.28 0.54 -3.45
CA ILE A 6 -28.50 1.32 -3.15
C ILE A 6 -29.76 0.47 -3.34
N ALA A 7 -29.83 -0.34 -4.42
CA ALA A 7 -30.96 -1.23 -4.68
C ALA A 7 -31.10 -2.33 -3.61
N ILE A 8 -29.98 -2.92 -3.17
CA ILE A 8 -29.96 -3.91 -2.09
C ILE A 8 -30.38 -3.28 -0.76
N TRP A 9 -29.91 -2.06 -0.47
CA TRP A 9 -30.25 -1.35 0.77
C TRP A 9 -31.73 -0.96 0.84
N LEU A 10 -32.29 -0.48 -0.27
CA LEU A 10 -33.74 -0.17 -0.41
C LEU A 10 -34.60 -1.45 -0.35
N GLY A 11 -34.16 -2.53 -1.04
CA GLY A 11 -34.88 -3.80 -1.08
C GLY A 11 -34.85 -4.55 0.26
N SER A 12 -33.72 -4.53 0.97
CA SER A 12 -33.59 -5.18 2.28
C SER A 12 -34.44 -4.50 3.35
N GLY A 13 -34.53 -3.16 3.30
CA GLY A 13 -35.39 -2.38 4.20
C GLY A 13 -36.86 -2.67 4.00
N TYR A 14 -37.31 -2.81 2.73
CA TYR A 14 -38.72 -3.14 2.42
C TYR A 14 -39.05 -4.59 2.79
N GLY A 15 -38.15 -5.54 2.49
CA GLY A 15 -38.34 -6.97 2.77
C GLY A 15 -38.42 -7.27 4.26
N LEU A 16 -37.58 -6.68 5.07
CA LEU A 16 -37.60 -6.80 6.54
C LEU A 16 -38.90 -6.22 7.13
N PHE A 17 -39.37 -5.09 6.60
CA PHE A 17 -40.61 -4.45 7.08
C PHE A 17 -41.86 -5.24 6.66
N TYR A 18 -41.87 -5.78 5.45
CA TYR A 18 -42.94 -6.62 4.94
C TYR A 18 -43.09 -7.93 5.75
N GLY A 19 -41.96 -8.57 6.07
CA GLY A 19 -41.93 -9.81 6.88
C GLY A 19 -42.36 -9.63 8.33
N PHE A 20 -42.14 -8.45 8.92
CA PHE A 20 -42.43 -8.22 10.36
C PHE A 20 -43.79 -7.58 10.64
N TRP A 21 -44.30 -6.70 9.78
CA TRP A 21 -45.52 -5.92 10.06
C TRP A 21 -46.64 -6.06 9.04
N GLY A 22 -46.47 -6.88 8.00
CA GLY A 22 -47.51 -7.18 7.03
C GLY A 22 -47.79 -6.05 6.02
N GLU A 23 -48.68 -6.36 5.05
CA GLU A 23 -48.89 -5.60 3.83
C GLU A 23 -49.43 -4.16 4.06
N LYS A 24 -50.29 -3.98 5.05
CA LYS A 24 -50.94 -2.67 5.34
C LYS A 24 -49.94 -1.62 5.86
N VAL A 25 -48.92 -2.05 6.58
CA VAL A 25 -47.92 -1.14 7.12
C VAL A 25 -46.81 -0.90 6.09
N ALA A 26 -46.47 -1.91 5.29
CA ALA A 26 -45.47 -1.82 4.23
C ALA A 26 -45.90 -0.79 3.14
N SER A 27 -47.21 -0.72 2.81
CA SER A 27 -47.73 0.26 1.84
C SER A 27 -47.62 1.70 2.30
N ALA A 28 -47.66 1.96 3.63
CA ALA A 28 -47.48 3.32 4.18
C ALA A 28 -46.04 3.86 4.00
N PHE A 29 -45.06 2.95 3.73
CA PHE A 29 -43.65 3.33 3.49
C PHE A 29 -43.33 3.69 2.03
N ILE A 30 -44.24 3.37 1.08
CA ILE A 30 -44.04 3.67 -0.35
C ILE A 30 -43.81 5.18 -0.58
N PRO A 31 -44.55 6.14 0.01
CA PRO A 31 -44.30 7.56 -0.19
C PRO A 31 -42.97 8.05 0.43
N VAL A 32 -42.38 7.28 1.37
CA VAL A 32 -41.11 7.64 2.02
C VAL A 32 -39.88 7.12 1.24
N LEU A 33 -40.08 6.17 0.31
CA LEU A 33 -39.01 5.60 -0.52
C LEU A 33 -38.21 6.66 -1.30
N PRO A 34 -38.83 7.65 -2.00
CA PRO A 34 -38.05 8.65 -2.72
C PRO A 34 -37.22 9.54 -1.79
N LEU A 35 -37.74 9.87 -0.60
CA LEU A 35 -36.99 10.62 0.40
C LEU A 35 -35.77 9.84 0.91
N ARG A 36 -35.92 8.55 1.18
CA ARG A 36 -34.80 7.68 1.60
C ARG A 36 -33.76 7.53 0.51
N ALA A 37 -34.19 7.40 -0.76
CA ALA A 37 -33.28 7.36 -1.90
C ALA A 37 -32.48 8.66 -2.05
N LEU A 38 -33.12 9.80 -1.85
CA LEU A 38 -32.48 11.12 -1.88
C LEU A 38 -31.44 11.26 -0.76
N ILE A 39 -31.77 10.85 0.47
CA ILE A 39 -30.85 10.88 1.62
C ILE A 39 -29.66 9.94 1.36
N GLY A 40 -29.90 8.72 0.87
CA GLY A 40 -28.84 7.77 0.52
C GLY A 40 -27.89 8.30 -0.56
N LEU A 41 -28.45 8.98 -1.59
CA LEU A 41 -27.66 9.63 -2.62
C LEU A 41 -26.82 10.79 -2.06
N LEU A 42 -27.39 11.59 -1.17
CA LEU A 42 -26.69 12.72 -0.53
C LEU A 42 -25.51 12.22 0.32
N ILE A 43 -25.75 11.19 1.12
CA ILE A 43 -24.68 10.56 1.95
C ILE A 43 -23.58 10.00 1.04
N TYR A 44 -23.94 9.33 -0.05
CA TYR A 44 -22.99 8.80 -1.01
C TYR A 44 -22.14 9.90 -1.67
N LEU A 45 -22.77 11.02 -2.07
CA LEU A 45 -22.06 12.17 -2.64
C LEU A 45 -21.13 12.84 -1.61
N LEU A 46 -21.55 12.92 -0.34
CA LEU A 46 -20.70 13.42 0.75
C LEU A 46 -19.48 12.53 0.99
N ILE A 47 -19.67 11.22 0.96
CA ILE A 47 -18.55 10.26 1.11
C ILE A 47 -17.59 10.40 -0.06
N ILE A 48 -18.07 10.46 -1.30
CA ILE A 48 -17.21 10.68 -2.48
C ILE A 48 -16.49 12.03 -2.39
N LYS A 49 -17.20 13.10 -2.02
CA LYS A 49 -16.60 14.42 -1.86
C LYS A 49 -15.49 14.38 -0.80
N HIS A 50 -15.77 13.80 0.37
CA HIS A 50 -14.80 13.66 1.45
C HIS A 50 -13.57 12.83 1.02
N PHE A 51 -13.79 11.74 0.28
CA PHE A 51 -12.71 10.91 -0.25
C PHE A 51 -11.88 11.64 -1.32
N ARG A 52 -12.52 12.44 -2.17
CA ARG A 52 -11.85 13.31 -3.15
C ARG A 52 -11.06 14.43 -2.49
N GLU A 53 -11.63 15.09 -1.48
CA GLU A 53 -10.92 16.14 -0.73
C GLU A 53 -9.70 15.58 0.00
N MET A 54 -9.81 14.37 0.55
CA MET A 54 -8.67 13.69 1.18
C MET A 54 -7.60 13.30 0.16
N SER A 55 -7.99 12.88 -1.06
CA SER A 55 -7.04 12.62 -2.15
C SER A 55 -6.42 13.91 -2.69
N GLN A 56 -7.19 15.00 -2.83
CA GLN A 56 -6.69 16.28 -3.32
C GLN A 56 -5.81 17.01 -2.31
N GLN A 57 -6.02 16.83 -1.00
CA GLN A 57 -5.10 17.35 0.01
C GLN A 57 -3.73 16.67 -0.06
N LEU A 58 -3.67 15.41 -0.52
CA LEU A 58 -2.41 14.72 -0.79
C LEU A 58 -1.70 15.26 -2.05
N ASP A 59 -2.46 15.75 -3.03
CA ASP A 59 -1.92 16.27 -4.29
C ASP A 59 -1.56 17.77 -4.21
N THR A 60 -2.30 18.56 -3.41
CA THR A 60 -2.09 20.03 -3.32
C THR A 60 -0.91 20.40 -2.41
N GLU A 61 -0.46 19.53 -1.51
CA GLU A 61 0.76 19.77 -0.74
C GLU A 61 2.06 19.54 -1.55
N ASN A 62 1.96 19.00 -2.76
CA ASN A 62 3.11 18.84 -3.67
C ASN A 62 3.38 20.09 -4.54
N GLU A 63 2.50 21.07 -4.54
CA GLU A 63 2.66 22.36 -5.25
C GLU A 63 2.87 23.55 -4.32
N ILE A 64 3.72 23.44 -3.31
CA ILE A 64 4.30 24.64 -2.74
C ILE A 64 5.49 24.98 -3.62
N SER A 65 5.19 25.83 -4.58
CA SER A 65 6.13 26.59 -5.39
C SER A 65 7.18 27.23 -4.48
N VAL A 66 8.38 26.72 -4.58
CA VAL A 66 9.55 27.50 -4.16
C VAL A 66 9.69 28.61 -5.20
N GLU A 67 9.26 29.83 -4.87
CA GLU A 67 9.68 31.00 -5.59
C GLU A 67 11.21 31.14 -5.41
N THR A 68 11.89 30.89 -6.50
CA THR A 68 13.34 31.06 -6.63
C THR A 68 13.64 32.52 -6.91
N PRO A 69 14.60 33.13 -6.24
CA PRO A 69 15.35 34.23 -6.84
C PRO A 69 16.42 33.65 -7.78
N ALA A 70 16.47 34.26 -8.93
CA ALA A 70 17.25 33.88 -10.10
C ALA A 70 18.75 33.72 -9.89
N VAL A 71 19.31 32.99 -10.88
CA VAL A 71 20.71 32.99 -11.36
C VAL A 71 21.68 32.06 -10.61
N ILE A 72 21.91 30.90 -11.20
CA ILE A 72 23.18 30.48 -11.77
C ILE A 72 22.90 29.36 -12.79
N GLU A 73 23.26 29.64 -14.04
CA GLU A 73 23.30 28.74 -15.19
C GLU A 73 24.41 27.70 -14.97
N GLU A 74 24.19 26.54 -15.60
CA GLU A 74 25.12 25.44 -15.82
C GLU A 74 25.15 24.32 -14.76
N ALA A 75 24.53 23.26 -15.08
CA ALA A 75 25.04 21.93 -15.42
C ALA A 75 23.91 20.90 -15.42
N LYS A 76 23.48 20.54 -16.61
CA LYS A 76 22.66 19.36 -16.86
C LYS A 76 23.52 18.14 -16.51
N PRO A 77 23.25 17.37 -15.45
CA PRO A 77 23.95 16.12 -15.28
C PRO A 77 23.45 15.16 -16.35
N GLN A 78 24.35 14.81 -17.24
CA GLN A 78 24.16 13.67 -18.12
C GLN A 78 23.80 12.46 -17.27
N LYS A 79 22.66 11.86 -17.58
CA LYS A 79 22.17 10.60 -17.06
C LYS A 79 23.19 9.52 -17.40
N SER A 80 24.16 9.31 -16.51
CA SER A 80 24.97 8.09 -16.53
C SER A 80 24.04 6.92 -16.17
N ALA A 81 24.04 5.91 -17.02
CA ALA A 81 23.14 4.77 -16.99
C ALA A 81 23.58 3.70 -15.97
N GLU A 82 23.94 4.09 -14.77
CA GLU A 82 24.04 3.19 -13.63
C GLU A 82 22.91 3.51 -12.67
N PRO A 83 22.13 2.52 -12.21
CA PRO A 83 21.08 2.76 -11.21
C PRO A 83 21.74 3.31 -9.95
N GLU A 84 21.39 4.56 -9.63
CA GLU A 84 21.87 5.20 -8.41
C GLU A 84 21.27 4.44 -7.21
N LEU A 85 22.12 3.72 -6.49
CA LEU A 85 21.71 2.93 -5.34
C LEU A 85 21.17 3.83 -4.25
N LEU A 86 20.03 3.45 -3.69
CA LEU A 86 19.43 4.17 -2.58
C LEU A 86 20.28 4.04 -1.32
N GLU A 87 20.59 5.15 -0.67
CA GLU A 87 21.21 5.18 0.66
C GLU A 87 20.15 5.35 1.75
N ARG A 88 19.06 6.05 1.42
CA ARG A 88 17.99 6.40 2.34
C ARG A 88 16.65 6.52 1.63
N ILE A 89 15.57 6.31 2.35
CA ILE A 89 14.19 6.44 1.85
C ILE A 89 13.47 7.48 2.70
N ALA A 90 12.99 8.54 2.08
CA ALA A 90 12.10 9.48 2.74
C ALA A 90 10.65 8.97 2.68
N VAL A 91 10.01 8.84 3.84
CA VAL A 91 8.63 8.36 3.98
C VAL A 91 7.82 9.42 4.70
N LYS A 92 6.71 9.84 4.09
CA LYS A 92 5.76 10.78 4.70
C LYS A 92 4.78 10.01 5.58
N SER A 93 4.62 10.41 6.83
CA SER A 93 3.62 9.88 7.75
C SER A 93 2.87 11.04 8.40
N GLY A 94 1.69 11.35 7.87
CA GLY A 94 0.96 12.56 8.23
C GLY A 94 1.76 13.83 7.89
N THR A 95 2.01 14.67 8.88
CA THR A 95 2.80 15.92 8.75
C THR A 95 4.30 15.71 8.93
N LYS A 96 4.76 14.49 9.26
CA LYS A 96 6.17 14.19 9.53
C LYS A 96 6.79 13.45 8.35
N ILE A 97 8.05 13.79 8.08
CA ILE A 97 8.88 13.04 7.13
C ILE A 97 9.87 12.21 7.95
N HIS A 98 9.83 10.91 7.78
CA HIS A 98 10.80 9.98 8.36
C HIS A 98 11.84 9.62 7.29
N VAL A 99 13.11 9.67 7.67
CA VAL A 99 14.20 9.20 6.81
C VAL A 99 14.64 7.85 7.32
N VAL A 100 14.41 6.81 6.52
CA VAL A 100 14.79 5.43 6.80
C VAL A 100 16.10 5.14 6.07
N LEU A 101 17.12 4.74 6.79
CA LEU A 101 18.39 4.32 6.21
C LEU A 101 18.25 2.88 5.66
N ILE A 102 18.88 2.61 4.52
CA ILE A 102 18.79 1.29 3.89
C ILE A 102 19.26 0.15 4.83
N PRO A 103 20.35 0.28 5.60
CA PRO A 103 20.77 -0.76 6.54
C PRO A 103 19.77 -1.06 7.67
N ASP A 104 18.90 -0.11 8.01
CA ASP A 104 17.91 -0.29 9.08
C ASP A 104 16.69 -1.11 8.63
N ILE A 105 16.57 -1.36 7.32
CA ILE A 105 15.44 -2.09 6.74
C ILE A 105 15.63 -3.58 6.96
N ILE A 106 14.61 -4.19 7.56
CA ILE A 106 14.55 -5.63 7.81
C ILE A 106 13.97 -6.37 6.61
N TYR A 107 12.82 -5.91 6.13
CA TYR A 107 12.17 -6.39 4.91
C TYR A 107 11.14 -5.36 4.41
N MET A 108 10.72 -5.54 3.17
CA MET A 108 9.67 -4.77 2.54
C MET A 108 8.57 -5.70 2.04
N GLN A 109 7.33 -5.24 2.11
CA GLN A 109 6.15 -6.00 1.68
C GLN A 109 5.20 -5.13 0.89
N ALA A 110 4.71 -5.63 -0.24
CA ALA A 110 3.68 -4.96 -1.02
C ALA A 110 2.35 -4.90 -0.26
N ASP A 111 1.69 -3.75 -0.31
CA ASP A 111 0.38 -3.49 0.30
C ASP A 111 -0.44 -2.58 -0.62
N GLY A 112 -1.15 -3.18 -1.59
CA GLY A 112 -1.84 -2.44 -2.65
C GLY A 112 -0.88 -1.63 -3.51
N ASP A 113 -1.11 -0.32 -3.58
CA ASP A 113 -0.29 0.65 -4.32
C ASP A 113 0.93 1.14 -3.52
N TYR A 114 1.07 0.66 -2.28
CA TYR A 114 2.15 1.03 -1.37
C TYR A 114 3.08 -0.15 -1.10
N VAL A 115 4.28 0.18 -0.65
CA VAL A 115 5.22 -0.77 -0.06
C VAL A 115 5.38 -0.46 1.42
N GLN A 116 5.11 -1.44 2.28
CA GLN A 116 5.40 -1.36 3.71
C GLN A 116 6.88 -1.67 3.92
N ILE A 117 7.59 -0.76 4.56
CA ILE A 117 9.01 -0.87 4.93
C ILE A 117 9.05 -1.17 6.42
N PHE A 118 9.59 -2.32 6.77
CA PHE A 118 9.72 -2.77 8.16
C PHE A 118 11.14 -2.53 8.66
N THR A 119 11.25 -1.83 9.78
CA THR A 119 12.51 -1.52 10.45
C THR A 119 12.45 -1.92 11.93
N SER A 120 13.55 -1.83 12.65
CA SER A 120 13.58 -2.02 14.11
C SER A 120 12.77 -0.96 14.89
N GLN A 121 12.58 0.21 14.30
CA GLN A 121 11.86 1.34 14.91
C GLN A 121 10.36 1.34 14.60
N GLY A 122 9.91 0.56 13.63
CA GLY A 122 8.51 0.49 13.22
C GLY A 122 8.32 0.18 11.75
N LYS A 123 7.10 0.43 11.28
CA LYS A 123 6.74 0.24 9.87
C LYS A 123 6.35 1.56 9.22
N TYR A 124 6.74 1.72 7.98
CA TYR A 124 6.47 2.90 7.17
C TYR A 124 5.84 2.50 5.85
N LEU A 125 5.01 3.36 5.28
CA LEU A 125 4.38 3.17 3.98
C LEU A 125 5.01 4.12 2.96
N LYS A 126 5.39 3.60 1.81
CA LYS A 126 5.90 4.39 0.69
C LYS A 126 5.11 4.05 -0.57
N GLU A 127 4.60 5.06 -1.25
CA GLU A 127 3.99 4.93 -2.56
C GLU A 127 5.09 4.72 -3.60
N GLN A 128 5.35 3.45 -3.89
CA GLN A 128 6.34 2.98 -4.85
C GLN A 128 6.07 1.52 -5.20
N THR A 129 6.68 1.04 -6.28
CA THR A 129 6.54 -0.35 -6.71
C THR A 129 7.65 -1.23 -6.13
N MET A 130 7.35 -2.52 -5.95
CA MET A 130 8.36 -3.52 -5.55
C MET A 130 9.50 -3.61 -6.57
N LYS A 131 9.21 -3.39 -7.86
CA LYS A 131 10.19 -3.38 -8.94
C LYS A 131 11.18 -2.21 -8.78
N TYR A 132 10.68 -1.02 -8.45
CA TYR A 132 11.53 0.13 -8.19
C TYR A 132 12.54 -0.15 -7.08
N PHE A 133 12.08 -0.73 -5.97
CA PHE A 133 13.00 -1.08 -4.88
C PHE A 133 13.99 -2.19 -5.26
N GLU A 134 13.56 -3.19 -6.04
CA GLU A 134 14.44 -4.26 -6.53
C GLU A 134 15.58 -3.71 -7.41
N GLU A 135 15.30 -2.65 -8.21
CA GLU A 135 16.29 -2.05 -9.12
C GLU A 135 17.23 -1.04 -8.45
N HIS A 136 16.84 -0.48 -7.28
CA HIS A 136 17.60 0.59 -6.62
C HIS A 136 18.17 0.22 -5.25
N LEU A 137 17.84 -0.97 -4.74
CA LEU A 137 18.45 -1.49 -3.52
C LEU A 137 19.73 -2.27 -3.84
N PRO A 138 20.72 -2.30 -2.91
CA PRO A 138 21.94 -3.12 -3.08
C PRO A 138 21.59 -4.61 -3.23
N GLU A 139 21.89 -5.20 -4.38
CA GLU A 139 21.59 -6.61 -4.71
C GLU A 139 22.27 -7.61 -3.78
N ASN A 140 23.40 -7.23 -3.20
CA ASN A 140 24.13 -8.07 -2.22
C ASN A 140 23.47 -8.08 -0.83
N GLN A 141 22.60 -7.12 -0.51
CA GLN A 141 21.91 -7.01 0.77
C GLN A 141 20.43 -7.34 0.67
N PHE A 142 19.78 -7.05 -0.43
CA PHE A 142 18.34 -7.18 -0.59
C PHE A 142 17.98 -8.15 -1.69
N VAL A 143 17.13 -9.12 -1.37
CA VAL A 143 16.67 -10.14 -2.31
C VAL A 143 15.15 -10.19 -2.35
N ARG A 144 14.59 -10.18 -3.55
CA ARG A 144 13.17 -10.41 -3.75
C ARG A 144 12.85 -11.89 -3.65
N VAL A 145 12.43 -12.31 -2.46
CA VAL A 145 12.13 -13.71 -2.15
C VAL A 145 10.72 -14.15 -2.57
N HIS A 146 9.85 -13.18 -2.79
CA HIS A 146 8.48 -13.39 -3.27
C HIS A 146 8.05 -12.20 -4.14
N ARG A 147 7.04 -12.38 -5.01
CA ARG A 147 6.51 -11.27 -5.82
C ARG A 147 6.13 -10.03 -5.01
N SER A 148 5.77 -10.22 -3.74
CA SER A 148 5.33 -9.18 -2.82
C SER A 148 6.31 -8.94 -1.66
N VAL A 149 7.50 -9.56 -1.62
CA VAL A 149 8.43 -9.41 -0.47
C VAL A 149 9.87 -9.34 -0.94
N ILE A 150 10.58 -8.30 -0.45
CA ILE A 150 12.04 -8.14 -0.52
C ILE A 150 12.58 -8.23 0.90
N VAL A 151 13.63 -9.00 1.12
CA VAL A 151 14.22 -9.24 2.45
C VAL A 151 15.68 -8.79 2.46
N ASN A 152 16.08 -8.16 3.57
CA ASN A 152 17.49 -7.93 3.86
C ASN A 152 18.13 -9.27 4.30
N VAL A 153 19.12 -9.75 3.56
CA VAL A 153 19.75 -11.05 3.80
C VAL A 153 20.47 -11.11 5.15
N GLU A 154 20.98 -9.96 5.64
CA GLU A 154 21.64 -9.87 6.95
C GLU A 154 20.66 -10.07 8.12
N MET A 155 19.37 -9.89 7.86
CA MET A 155 18.31 -10.09 8.85
C MET A 155 17.76 -11.52 8.87
N ILE A 156 18.22 -12.40 8.00
CA ILE A 156 17.82 -13.80 7.99
C ILE A 156 18.54 -14.53 9.14
N SER A 157 17.77 -15.18 9.99
CA SER A 157 18.27 -16.03 11.07
C SER A 157 18.34 -17.49 10.67
N ARG A 158 17.34 -17.98 9.89
CA ARG A 158 17.21 -19.37 9.52
C ARG A 158 16.44 -19.55 8.23
N ILE A 159 16.78 -20.60 7.49
CA ILE A 159 16.07 -21.04 6.28
C ILE A 159 15.68 -22.50 6.50
N GLU A 160 14.41 -22.83 6.39
CA GLU A 160 13.87 -24.16 6.61
C GLU A 160 13.05 -24.61 5.40
N LEU A 161 13.08 -25.89 5.10
CA LEU A 161 12.20 -26.46 4.08
C LEU A 161 10.74 -26.40 4.57
N TYR A 162 9.87 -25.80 3.76
CA TYR A 162 8.45 -25.68 4.06
C TYR A 162 7.66 -26.22 2.89
N GLU A 163 6.79 -27.21 3.14
CA GLU A 163 6.03 -27.89 2.08
C GLU A 163 6.89 -28.25 0.86
N LYS A 164 6.75 -29.34 0.26
CA LYS A 164 7.54 -30.02 -0.80
C LYS A 164 8.59 -29.21 -1.59
N GLN A 165 8.46 -27.89 -1.78
CA GLN A 165 9.37 -27.10 -2.64
C GLN A 165 9.60 -25.65 -2.18
N ASN A 166 8.85 -25.14 -1.19
CA ASN A 166 8.99 -23.77 -0.69
C ASN A 166 9.92 -23.74 0.52
N GLN A 167 10.57 -22.62 0.73
CA GLN A 167 11.37 -22.39 1.93
C GLN A 167 10.69 -21.36 2.82
N LEU A 168 10.85 -21.52 4.11
CA LEU A 168 10.42 -20.59 5.13
C LEU A 168 11.66 -19.88 5.69
N LEU A 169 11.70 -18.57 5.53
CA LEU A 169 12.73 -17.74 6.12
C LEU A 169 12.25 -17.30 7.49
N THR A 170 13.08 -17.47 8.51
CA THR A 170 12.87 -16.86 9.82
C THR A 170 13.85 -15.71 9.96
N LEU A 171 13.35 -14.49 10.17
CA LEU A 171 14.16 -13.31 10.39
C LEU A 171 14.62 -13.22 11.86
N LYS A 172 15.63 -12.40 12.14
CA LYS A 172 16.13 -12.12 13.51
C LYS A 172 15.06 -11.55 14.43
N THR A 173 14.02 -10.92 13.85
CA THR A 173 12.83 -10.43 14.57
C THR A 173 11.80 -11.51 14.92
N GLY A 174 12.01 -12.76 14.48
CA GLY A 174 11.04 -13.85 14.62
C GLY A 174 9.98 -13.89 13.51
N GLN A 175 9.93 -12.90 12.63
CA GLN A 175 9.00 -12.90 11.49
C GLN A 175 9.34 -14.03 10.53
N GLN A 176 8.31 -14.75 10.08
CA GLN A 176 8.42 -15.83 9.11
C GLN A 176 7.90 -15.39 7.74
N ILE A 177 8.65 -15.66 6.70
CA ILE A 177 8.37 -15.28 5.32
C ILE A 177 8.50 -16.49 4.42
N LYS A 178 7.43 -16.81 3.66
CA LYS A 178 7.45 -17.87 2.65
C LYS A 178 8.12 -17.36 1.38
N THR A 179 9.02 -18.15 0.81
CA THR A 179 9.66 -17.81 -0.47
C THR A 179 8.94 -18.48 -1.63
N SER A 180 9.06 -17.87 -2.82
CA SER A 180 8.80 -18.55 -4.07
C SER A 180 10.03 -19.37 -4.51
N LEU A 181 9.85 -20.31 -5.43
CA LEU A 181 10.99 -21.07 -5.99
C LEU A 181 12.03 -20.16 -6.64
N ALA A 182 11.56 -19.16 -7.42
CA ALA A 182 12.44 -18.18 -8.07
C ALA A 182 13.17 -17.32 -7.02
N GLY A 183 12.43 -16.84 -6.00
CA GLY A 183 13.01 -16.05 -4.91
C GLY A 183 14.03 -16.82 -4.08
N TYR A 184 13.80 -18.10 -3.82
CA TYR A 184 14.78 -18.94 -3.14
C TYR A 184 16.03 -19.17 -4.01
N LYS A 185 15.88 -19.36 -5.32
CA LYS A 185 17.02 -19.47 -6.24
C LYS A 185 17.87 -18.19 -6.23
N ALA A 186 17.23 -17.02 -6.26
CA ALA A 186 17.93 -15.73 -6.16
C ALA A 186 18.66 -15.60 -4.82
N LEU A 187 17.99 -15.95 -3.71
CA LEU A 187 18.56 -15.89 -2.37
C LEU A 187 19.81 -16.80 -2.24
N ARG A 188 19.76 -18.01 -2.80
CA ARG A 188 20.91 -18.92 -2.83
C ARG A 188 22.12 -18.31 -3.54
N GLY A 189 21.89 -17.60 -4.64
CA GLY A 189 22.95 -16.90 -5.38
C GLY A 189 23.65 -15.84 -4.53
N VAL A 190 22.90 -15.07 -3.76
CA VAL A 190 23.47 -14.03 -2.90
C VAL A 190 24.16 -14.60 -1.66
N LEU A 191 23.62 -15.68 -1.08
CA LEU A 191 24.20 -16.34 0.10
C LEU A 191 25.31 -17.36 -0.24
N ASN A 192 25.58 -17.60 -1.53
CA ASN A 192 26.56 -18.61 -2.00
C ASN A 192 26.32 -20.03 -1.44
N LEU A 193 25.03 -20.47 -1.43
CA LEU A 193 24.57 -21.77 -0.92
C LEU A 193 24.48 -22.84 -2.02
#